data_af627437ec83f8e8ed0d61852719f698
#
_entry.id   af627437ec83f8e8ed0d61852719f698
#
_cell.length_a   1.000
_cell.length_b   1.000
_cell.length_c   1.000
_cell.angle_alpha   90.00
_cell.angle_beta   90.00
_cell.angle_gamma   90.00
#
_symmetry.space_group_name_H-M   'P 1'
#
loop_
_entity.id
_entity.type
_entity.pdbx_description
1 polymer ?
#
loop_
_entity_poly.entity_id
_entity_poly.type
_entity_poly.pdbx_seq_one_letter_code
_entity_poly.pdbx_strand_id
1 'polypeptide(L)'
;MIVCPTKDRNEIDAILKHPVIYNTITDDNCGKAEDCEIPINNDYQYIGGYVNGKIIAIMVYHKYKDGNKCHVQVLPDYRKEHALQFGEQSLMFKGTQPLYAEIPSLYKNVLDFAFGFGFEVIETKKQDYCKDGKLYDLKILRFNDAICKRFNRFNGG
;
A
#
# COMPACT_ATOMS: atom_id res chain seq x y z
N MET A 1 -11.26 1.66 14.74
CA MET A 1 -9.99 1.06 14.30
C MET A 1 -8.84 1.79 14.98
N ILE A 2 -7.84 1.05 15.45
CA ILE A 2 -6.58 1.61 15.96
C ILE A 2 -5.54 1.47 14.85
N VAL A 3 -4.75 2.53 14.61
CA VAL A 3 -3.68 2.52 13.61
C VAL A 3 -2.38 2.94 14.27
N CYS A 4 -1.38 2.07 14.26
CA CYS A 4 -0.10 2.30 14.92
C CYS A 4 1.04 1.51 14.26
N PRO A 5 2.30 1.93 14.47
CA PRO A 5 3.45 1.15 13.99
C PRO A 5 3.49 -0.25 14.59
N THR A 6 3.94 -1.22 13.79
CA THR A 6 4.21 -2.60 14.23
C THR A 6 5.55 -3.09 13.70
N LYS A 7 6.20 -3.98 14.44
CA LYS A 7 7.38 -4.75 14.01
C LYS A 7 7.17 -6.25 14.28
N ASP A 8 5.94 -6.63 14.64
CA ASP A 8 5.60 -8.02 14.90
C ASP A 8 5.61 -8.82 13.59
N ARG A 9 6.50 -9.79 13.50
CA ARG A 9 6.65 -10.68 12.33
C ARG A 9 5.34 -11.40 12.00
N ASN A 10 4.67 -11.91 13.02
CA ASN A 10 3.45 -12.69 12.81
C ASN A 10 2.31 -11.82 12.26
N GLU A 11 2.19 -10.58 12.74
CA GLU A 11 1.19 -9.63 12.24
C GLU A 11 1.47 -9.22 10.78
N ILE A 12 2.74 -8.90 10.48
CA ILE A 12 3.17 -8.51 9.13
C ILE A 12 2.93 -9.67 8.15
N ASP A 13 3.35 -10.87 8.49
CA ASP A 13 3.17 -12.06 7.67
C ASP A 13 1.69 -12.41 7.49
N ALA A 14 0.87 -12.27 8.54
CA ALA A 14 -0.56 -12.55 8.48
C ALA A 14 -1.29 -11.72 7.42
N ILE A 15 -0.86 -10.50 7.17
CA ILE A 15 -1.42 -9.65 6.12
C ILE A 15 -0.72 -9.90 4.77
N LEU A 16 0.60 -9.75 4.71
CA LEU A 16 1.33 -9.73 3.44
C LEU A 16 1.44 -11.12 2.80
N LYS A 17 1.36 -12.20 3.58
CA LYS A 17 1.32 -13.58 3.08
C LYS A 17 -0.09 -14.16 2.98
N HIS A 18 -1.13 -13.37 3.28
CA HIS A 18 -2.50 -13.80 3.04
C HIS A 18 -2.68 -14.14 1.54
N PRO A 19 -3.23 -15.32 1.17
CA PRO A 19 -3.22 -15.81 -0.22
C PRO A 19 -3.73 -14.79 -1.24
N VAL A 20 -4.85 -14.13 -0.96
CA VAL A 20 -5.43 -13.12 -1.86
C VAL A 20 -4.52 -11.88 -1.97
N ILE A 21 -3.93 -11.42 -0.86
CA ILE A 21 -3.05 -10.25 -0.84
C ILE A 21 -1.75 -10.59 -1.55
N TYR A 22 -1.09 -11.68 -1.18
CA TYR A 22 0.17 -12.09 -1.78
C TYR A 22 0.05 -12.22 -3.30
N ASN A 23 -1.03 -12.82 -3.79
CA ASN A 23 -1.28 -12.94 -5.22
C ASN A 23 -1.42 -11.58 -5.92
N THR A 24 -1.97 -10.56 -5.26
CA THR A 24 -2.15 -9.22 -5.86
C THR A 24 -0.91 -8.33 -5.78
N ILE A 25 -0.03 -8.53 -4.79
CA ILE A 25 1.20 -7.73 -4.62
C ILE A 25 2.43 -8.32 -5.31
N THR A 26 2.31 -9.51 -5.87
CA THR A 26 3.40 -10.22 -6.55
C THR A 26 3.10 -10.41 -8.04
N ASP A 27 4.16 -10.44 -8.84
CA ASP A 27 4.13 -10.77 -10.27
C ASP A 27 4.54 -12.24 -10.51
N ASP A 28 4.62 -12.64 -11.77
CA ASP A 28 5.00 -14.00 -12.15
C ASP A 28 6.46 -14.37 -11.82
N ASN A 29 7.30 -13.38 -11.50
CA ASN A 29 8.70 -13.60 -11.11
C ASN A 29 8.88 -13.84 -9.61
N CYS A 30 7.85 -13.62 -8.80
CA CYS A 30 7.89 -13.86 -7.38
C CYS A 30 7.69 -15.36 -7.06
N GLY A 31 8.39 -15.85 -6.04
CA GLY A 31 8.21 -17.19 -5.52
C GLY A 31 6.94 -17.35 -4.70
N LYS A 32 6.82 -18.48 -3.99
CA LYS A 32 5.70 -18.74 -3.09
C LYS A 32 5.77 -17.89 -1.82
N ALA A 33 4.62 -17.62 -1.23
CA ALA A 33 4.53 -16.82 0.00
C ALA A 33 5.33 -17.43 1.17
N GLU A 34 5.33 -18.75 1.30
CA GLU A 34 6.07 -19.49 2.34
C GLU A 34 7.59 -19.32 2.23
N ASP A 35 8.10 -19.14 1.00
CA ASP A 35 9.53 -18.98 0.72
C ASP A 35 9.97 -17.49 0.76
N CYS A 36 9.01 -16.58 0.90
CA CYS A 36 9.28 -15.14 0.93
C CYS A 36 9.65 -14.69 2.35
N GLU A 37 10.82 -14.08 2.50
CA GLU A 37 11.19 -13.38 3.73
C GLU A 37 10.88 -11.89 3.60
N ILE A 38 9.87 -11.43 4.36
CA ILE A 38 9.51 -10.02 4.40
C ILE A 38 10.52 -9.28 5.27
N PRO A 39 11.21 -8.23 4.76
CA PRO A 39 12.24 -7.54 5.51
C PRO A 39 11.65 -6.75 6.68
N ILE A 40 12.26 -6.88 7.86
CA ILE A 40 11.97 -6.04 9.04
C ILE A 40 13.30 -5.41 9.48
N ASN A 41 13.56 -4.21 8.95
CA ASN A 41 14.77 -3.44 9.24
C ASN A 41 14.45 -1.94 9.16
N ASN A 42 15.47 -1.08 9.31
CA ASN A 42 15.29 0.37 9.36
C ASN A 42 14.87 1.01 8.02
N ASP A 43 14.96 0.30 6.90
CA ASP A 43 14.52 0.78 5.58
C ASP A 43 13.02 0.57 5.35
N TYR A 44 12.35 -0.19 6.23
CA TYR A 44 10.93 -0.52 6.16
C TYR A 44 10.20 -0.07 7.41
N GLN A 45 9.10 0.63 7.22
CA GLN A 45 8.17 0.99 8.28
C GLN A 45 6.83 0.33 8.01
N TYR A 46 6.30 -0.37 9.01
CA TYR A 46 5.01 -1.03 8.96
C TYR A 46 4.03 -0.34 9.90
N ILE A 47 2.85 0.01 9.39
CA ILE A 47 1.74 0.60 10.15
C ILE A 47 0.59 -0.38 10.11
N GLY A 48 0.23 -0.94 11.25
CA GLY A 48 -0.88 -1.89 11.39
C GLY A 48 -2.22 -1.19 11.63
N GLY A 49 -3.27 -1.75 11.08
CA GLY A 49 -4.66 -1.37 11.37
C GLY A 49 -5.37 -2.49 12.14
N TYR A 50 -5.97 -2.16 13.28
CA TYR A 50 -6.53 -3.12 14.22
C TYR A 50 -8.00 -2.88 14.49
N VAL A 51 -8.79 -3.94 14.45
CA VAL A 51 -10.21 -3.95 14.88
C VAL A 51 -10.38 -5.06 15.91
N ASN A 52 -10.93 -4.72 17.07
CA ASN A 52 -11.10 -5.65 18.19
C ASN A 52 -9.81 -6.41 18.56
N GLY A 53 -8.67 -5.71 18.54
CA GLY A 53 -7.36 -6.27 18.88
C GLY A 53 -6.73 -7.17 17.80
N LYS A 54 -7.39 -7.36 16.66
CA LYS A 54 -6.88 -8.17 15.54
C LYS A 54 -6.36 -7.27 14.43
N ILE A 55 -5.17 -7.57 13.92
CA ILE A 55 -4.67 -6.89 12.72
C ILE A 55 -5.50 -7.26 11.49
N ILE A 56 -5.96 -6.26 10.75
CA ILE A 56 -6.75 -6.43 9.54
C ILE A 56 -6.17 -5.72 8.32
N ALA A 57 -5.20 -4.85 8.54
CA ALA A 57 -4.61 -4.04 7.49
C ALA A 57 -3.16 -3.69 7.79
N ILE A 58 -2.40 -3.40 6.75
CA ILE A 58 -1.02 -2.92 6.86
C ILE A 58 -0.71 -1.88 5.78
N MET A 59 -0.02 -0.82 6.17
CA MET A 59 0.67 0.11 5.29
C MET A 59 2.17 -0.12 5.41
N VAL A 60 2.85 -0.26 4.30
CA VAL A 60 4.31 -0.41 4.25
C VAL A 60 4.91 0.83 3.61
N TYR A 61 5.89 1.43 4.27
CA TYR A 61 6.73 2.48 3.70
C TYR A 61 8.16 1.97 3.60
N HIS A 62 8.81 2.19 2.46
CA HIS A 62 10.22 1.89 2.29
C HIS A 62 10.91 2.86 1.34
N LYS A 63 12.22 2.94 1.39
CA LYS A 63 13.01 3.84 0.54
C LYS A 63 12.75 3.59 -0.95
N TYR A 64 12.56 4.67 -1.67
CA TYR A 64 12.33 4.66 -3.11
C TYR A 64 12.66 6.02 -3.72
N LYS A 65 13.51 6.07 -4.74
CA LYS A 65 13.97 7.33 -5.38
C LYS A 65 14.46 8.33 -4.32
N ASP A 66 13.95 9.56 -4.37
CA ASP A 66 14.26 10.65 -3.44
C ASP A 66 13.35 10.69 -2.20
N GLY A 67 12.54 9.67 -1.99
CA GLY A 67 11.59 9.58 -0.88
C GLY A 67 11.25 8.16 -0.48
N ASN A 68 9.97 7.88 -0.35
CA ASN A 68 9.45 6.57 0.02
C ASN A 68 8.41 6.07 -0.98
N LYS A 69 8.28 4.75 -1.07
CA LYS A 69 7.16 4.07 -1.72
C LYS A 69 6.25 3.48 -0.66
N CYS A 70 4.95 3.55 -0.88
CA CYS A 70 3.96 2.95 0.03
C CYS A 70 3.18 1.83 -0.64
N HIS A 71 2.77 0.87 0.19
CA HIS A 71 1.87 -0.22 -0.16
C HIS A 71 0.81 -0.33 0.92
N VAL A 72 -0.46 -0.25 0.54
CA VAL A 72 -1.58 -0.42 1.46
C VAL A 72 -2.28 -1.73 1.18
N GLN A 73 -2.48 -2.53 2.22
CA GLN A 73 -3.19 -3.80 2.13
C GLN A 73 -4.23 -3.91 3.25
N VAL A 74 -5.41 -4.35 2.89
CA VAL A 74 -6.50 -4.64 3.82
C VAL A 74 -7.02 -6.04 3.52
N LEU A 75 -7.22 -6.84 4.56
CA LEU A 75 -7.81 -8.18 4.40
C LEU A 75 -9.15 -8.09 3.64
N PRO A 76 -9.41 -9.01 2.71
CA PRO A 76 -10.58 -8.93 1.81
C PRO A 76 -11.91 -8.64 2.52
N ASP A 77 -12.18 -9.34 3.61
CA ASP A 77 -13.44 -9.24 4.36
C ASP A 77 -13.64 -7.87 5.03
N TYR A 78 -12.58 -7.10 5.19
CA TYR A 78 -12.59 -5.79 5.87
C TYR A 78 -12.48 -4.59 4.90
N ARG A 79 -12.23 -4.82 3.61
CA ARG A 79 -11.98 -3.75 2.62
C ARG A 79 -13.13 -2.77 2.50
N LYS A 80 -14.35 -3.29 2.40
CA LYS A 80 -15.56 -2.46 2.19
C LYS A 80 -15.77 -1.47 3.31
N GLU A 81 -15.53 -1.89 4.54
CA GLU A 81 -15.83 -1.11 5.74
C GLU A 81 -14.64 -0.24 6.19
N HIS A 82 -13.41 -0.74 6.03
CA HIS A 82 -12.25 -0.17 6.71
C HIS A 82 -11.15 0.40 5.78
N ALA A 83 -11.17 0.11 4.47
CA ALA A 83 -10.07 0.50 3.59
C ALA A 83 -9.85 2.02 3.54
N LEU A 84 -10.92 2.80 3.44
CA LEU A 84 -10.82 4.27 3.38
C LEU A 84 -10.27 4.85 4.68
N GLN A 85 -10.85 4.44 5.82
CA GLN A 85 -10.42 4.90 7.14
C GLN A 85 -8.94 4.52 7.40
N PHE A 86 -8.57 3.28 7.06
CA PHE A 86 -7.19 2.83 7.22
C PHE A 86 -6.23 3.64 6.33
N GLY A 87 -6.58 3.85 5.06
CA GLY A 87 -5.78 4.67 4.14
C GLY A 87 -5.56 6.08 4.68
N GLU A 88 -6.61 6.75 5.16
CA GLU A 88 -6.53 8.09 5.76
C GLU A 88 -5.61 8.11 6.98
N GLN A 89 -5.84 7.24 7.94
CA GLN A 89 -5.09 7.21 9.20
C GLN A 89 -3.63 6.77 8.99
N SER A 90 -3.39 5.77 8.14
CA SER A 90 -2.03 5.29 7.88
C SER A 90 -1.17 6.30 7.11
N LEU A 91 -1.76 7.12 6.23
CA LEU A 91 -1.04 8.19 5.53
C LEU A 91 -0.55 9.31 6.47
N MET A 92 -1.06 9.43 7.67
CA MET A 92 -0.52 10.36 8.67
C MET A 92 0.91 10.02 9.08
N PHE A 93 1.37 8.79 8.83
CA PHE A 93 2.73 8.33 9.13
C PHE A 93 3.72 8.54 7.96
N LYS A 94 3.30 9.10 6.83
CA LYS A 94 4.12 9.24 5.62
C LYS A 94 5.37 10.11 5.75
N GLY A 95 5.43 10.95 6.79
CA GLY A 95 6.50 11.93 6.94
C GLY A 95 6.41 13.06 5.90
N THR A 96 7.53 13.77 5.69
CA THR A 96 7.63 14.95 4.79
C THR A 96 8.31 14.63 3.45
N GLN A 97 8.87 13.43 3.30
CA GLN A 97 9.54 13.01 2.08
C GLN A 97 8.54 12.78 0.93
N PRO A 98 8.97 12.94 -0.34
CA PRO A 98 8.15 12.52 -1.47
C PRO A 98 7.63 11.10 -1.32
N LEU A 99 6.35 10.90 -1.62
CA LEU A 99 5.68 9.60 -1.50
C LEU A 99 5.23 9.09 -2.86
N TYR A 100 5.58 7.86 -3.15
CA TYR A 100 5.31 7.19 -4.42
C TYR A 100 4.48 5.91 -4.21
N ALA A 101 3.82 5.48 -5.27
CA ALA A 101 3.19 4.16 -5.38
C ALA A 101 3.46 3.59 -6.78
N GLU A 102 3.59 2.29 -6.89
CA GLU A 102 3.64 1.56 -8.16
C GLU A 102 2.42 0.67 -8.26
N ILE A 103 1.61 0.86 -9.29
CA ILE A 103 0.35 0.13 -9.45
C ILE A 103 0.25 -0.39 -10.88
N PRO A 104 0.20 -1.71 -11.08
CA PRO A 104 -0.05 -2.29 -12.41
C PRO A 104 -1.40 -1.88 -12.97
N SER A 105 -1.46 -1.62 -14.27
CA SER A 105 -2.67 -1.12 -14.94
C SER A 105 -3.86 -2.08 -14.89
N LEU A 106 -3.63 -3.37 -14.60
CA LEU A 106 -4.73 -4.33 -14.42
C LEU A 106 -5.57 -4.08 -13.16
N TYR A 107 -5.01 -3.41 -12.14
CA TYR A 107 -5.68 -3.15 -10.88
C TYR A 107 -6.37 -1.78 -10.86
N LYS A 108 -7.41 -1.61 -11.67
CA LYS A 108 -8.15 -0.33 -11.80
C LYS A 108 -8.70 0.18 -10.47
N ASN A 109 -9.25 -0.70 -9.64
CA ASN A 109 -9.80 -0.33 -8.34
C ASN A 109 -8.72 0.23 -7.39
N VAL A 110 -7.49 -0.28 -7.48
CA VAL A 110 -6.35 0.21 -6.69
C VAL A 110 -5.89 1.58 -7.20
N LEU A 111 -5.88 1.78 -8.52
CA LEU A 111 -5.60 3.08 -9.14
C LEU A 111 -6.63 4.13 -8.70
N ASP A 112 -7.92 3.81 -8.79
CA ASP A 112 -9.01 4.71 -8.38
C ASP A 112 -8.92 5.06 -6.89
N PHE A 113 -8.58 4.08 -6.05
CA PHE A 113 -8.33 4.28 -4.62
C PHE A 113 -7.17 5.27 -4.39
N ALA A 114 -6.05 5.08 -5.07
CA ALA A 114 -4.88 5.97 -4.99
C ALA A 114 -5.21 7.40 -5.47
N PHE A 115 -5.93 7.54 -6.58
CA PHE A 115 -6.39 8.84 -7.09
C PHE A 115 -7.28 9.56 -6.07
N GLY A 116 -8.16 8.83 -5.37
CA GLY A 116 -9.01 9.37 -4.31
C GLY A 116 -8.22 9.95 -3.13
N PHE A 117 -6.98 9.49 -2.91
CA PHE A 117 -6.06 10.03 -1.91
C PHE A 117 -5.11 11.12 -2.43
N GLY A 118 -5.18 11.49 -3.70
CA GLY A 118 -4.36 12.56 -4.27
C GLY A 118 -3.07 12.08 -4.93
N PHE A 119 -2.94 10.79 -5.21
CA PHE A 119 -1.87 10.30 -6.06
C PHE A 119 -2.14 10.64 -7.53
N GLU A 120 -1.10 10.98 -8.27
CA GLU A 120 -1.13 11.27 -9.69
C GLU A 120 -0.10 10.42 -10.44
N VAL A 121 -0.42 9.96 -11.64
CA VAL A 121 0.53 9.24 -12.49
C VAL A 121 1.60 10.21 -12.99
N ILE A 122 2.86 9.92 -12.68
CA ILE A 122 4.01 10.69 -13.17
C ILE A 122 4.80 9.96 -14.26
N GLU A 123 4.66 8.64 -14.36
CA GLU A 123 5.35 7.81 -15.34
C GLU A 123 4.54 6.56 -15.63
N THR A 124 4.61 6.07 -16.87
CA THR A 124 4.08 4.76 -17.25
C THR A 124 5.19 3.94 -17.88
N LYS A 125 5.58 2.84 -17.24
CA LYS A 125 6.50 1.85 -17.81
C LYS A 125 5.68 0.87 -18.63
N LYS A 126 5.85 0.87 -19.94
CA LYS A 126 5.10 0.01 -20.85
C LYS A 126 5.49 -1.45 -20.68
N GLN A 127 4.48 -2.32 -20.52
CA GLN A 127 4.64 -3.77 -20.45
C GLN A 127 5.70 -4.24 -19.42
N ASP A 128 5.81 -3.55 -18.30
CA ASP A 128 6.82 -3.77 -17.25
C ASP A 128 6.33 -4.66 -16.09
N TYR A 129 5.13 -5.19 -16.18
CA TYR A 129 4.54 -6.07 -15.16
C TYR A 129 3.92 -7.29 -15.80
N CYS A 130 4.37 -8.48 -15.39
CA CYS A 130 3.87 -9.76 -15.91
C CYS A 130 3.00 -10.46 -14.88
N LYS A 131 1.76 -10.78 -15.26
CA LYS A 131 0.82 -11.52 -14.41
C LYS A 131 0.03 -12.53 -15.22
N ASP A 132 0.06 -13.79 -14.77
CA ASP A 132 -0.60 -14.91 -15.44
C ASP A 132 -0.24 -14.99 -16.94
N GLY A 133 1.06 -14.81 -17.24
CA GLY A 133 1.62 -14.83 -18.59
C GLY A 133 1.27 -13.63 -19.47
N LYS A 134 0.62 -12.59 -18.94
CA LYS A 134 0.26 -11.37 -19.66
C LYS A 134 1.08 -10.19 -19.17
N LEU A 135 1.43 -9.29 -20.11
CA LEU A 135 2.15 -8.06 -19.82
C LEU A 135 1.17 -6.89 -19.64
N TYR A 136 1.43 -6.09 -18.62
CA TYR A 136 0.67 -4.90 -18.27
C TYR A 136 1.60 -3.72 -18.08
N ASP A 137 1.08 -2.52 -18.28
CA ASP A 137 1.80 -1.30 -17.93
C ASP A 137 1.91 -1.16 -16.41
N LEU A 138 3.05 -0.66 -15.95
CA LEU A 138 3.26 -0.29 -14.56
C LEU A 138 3.14 1.23 -14.42
N LYS A 139 2.17 1.69 -13.64
CA LYS A 139 1.98 3.11 -13.33
C LYS A 139 2.81 3.49 -12.12
N ILE A 140 3.63 4.52 -12.25
CA ILE A 140 4.33 5.16 -11.15
C ILE A 140 3.54 6.40 -10.77
N LEU A 141 3.11 6.47 -9.52
CA LEU A 141 2.32 7.57 -8.99
C LEU A 141 3.11 8.33 -7.92
N ARG A 142 2.81 9.63 -7.80
CA ARG A 142 3.31 10.49 -6.73
C ARG A 142 2.14 11.12 -5.99
N PHE A 143 2.25 11.16 -4.67
CA PHE A 143 1.27 11.82 -3.80
C PHE A 143 1.38 13.35 -3.93
N ASN A 144 0.23 14.01 -4.07
CA ASN A 144 0.12 15.46 -4.12
C ASN A 144 -0.84 15.95 -3.03
N ASP A 145 -0.31 16.53 -1.97
CA ASP A 145 -1.08 17.04 -0.84
C ASP A 145 -2.15 18.07 -1.25
N ALA A 146 -1.88 18.88 -2.28
CA ALA A 146 -2.79 19.92 -2.75
C ALA A 146 -4.09 19.35 -3.37
N ILE A 147 -4.05 18.13 -3.90
CA ILE A 147 -5.20 17.44 -4.53
C ILE A 147 -5.97 16.59 -3.53
N CYS A 148 -5.36 16.21 -2.41
CA CYS A 148 -5.98 15.37 -1.41
C CYS A 148 -7.10 16.09 -0.67
N LYS A 149 -8.30 16.09 -1.24
CA LYS A 149 -9.51 16.69 -0.63
C LYS A 149 -9.88 16.09 0.73
N ARG A 150 -9.38 14.91 1.05
CA ARG A 150 -9.67 14.20 2.30
C ARG A 150 -8.83 14.70 3.47
N PHE A 151 -7.56 15.08 3.23
CA PHE A 151 -6.68 15.66 4.25
C PHE A 151 -7.09 17.08 4.64
N ASN A 152 -7.65 17.87 3.72
CA ASN A 152 -8.08 19.24 3.97
C ASN A 152 -9.26 19.36 4.95
N ARG A 153 -9.96 18.26 5.27
CA ARG A 153 -11.03 18.26 6.28
C ARG A 153 -10.51 18.23 7.72
N PHE A 154 -9.27 17.81 7.93
CA PHE A 154 -8.67 17.71 9.27
C PHE A 154 -7.84 18.95 9.66
N ASN A 155 -7.40 19.76 8.68
CA ASN A 155 -6.61 20.97 8.92
C ASN A 155 -7.44 22.26 8.91
N GLY A 156 -8.75 22.18 8.80
CA GLY A 156 -9.69 23.30 8.71
C GLY A 156 -10.59 23.45 9.94
N GLY A 157 -10.08 23.11 11.11
CA GLY A 157 -10.76 23.29 12.38
C GLY A 157 -9.94 24.12 13.34
#